data_ed3e8bba59c8bffbf0c3759cf1a19200
#
_entry.id   ed3e8bba59c8bffbf0c3759cf1a19200
#
_cell.length_a   1.000
_cell.length_b   1.000
_cell.length_c   1.000
_cell.angle_alpha   90.00
_cell.angle_beta   90.00
_cell.angle_gamma   90.00
#
_symmetry.space_group_name_H-M   'P 1'
#
loop_
_entity.id
_entity.type
_entity.pdbx_description
1 polymer ?
#
loop_
_entity_poly.entity_id
_entity_poly.type
_entity_poly.pdbx_seq_one_letter_code
_entity_poly.pdbx_strand_id
1 'polypeptide(L)'
;MDKWKLYSAKTSRIADFEIAYEFIDEQEGGRKTLPFQGYRCDFKYDFSNNHSRDVYMIWPEFYSKDGSILTDLNVSVDREGRASMWIVDQAMRVYHQNHLKEGTKGFFVEGSRIVARVIVTRIMGLFVNPV
;
A
#
# COMPACT_ATOMS: atom_id res chain seq x y z
N MET A 1 -14.63 -20.83 8.09
CA MET A 1 -14.23 -19.43 8.32
C MET A 1 -13.54 -18.89 7.09
N ASP A 2 -13.94 -17.72 6.70
CA ASP A 2 -13.37 -17.08 5.54
C ASP A 2 -11.97 -16.54 5.84
N LYS A 3 -11.08 -16.74 4.89
CA LYS A 3 -9.72 -16.20 4.94
C LYS A 3 -9.50 -15.29 3.75
N TRP A 4 -8.56 -14.40 3.89
CA TRP A 4 -8.14 -13.54 2.80
C TRP A 4 -7.62 -14.35 1.62
N LYS A 5 -8.12 -14.06 0.43
CA LYS A 5 -7.61 -14.65 -0.81
C LYS A 5 -6.51 -13.75 -1.36
N LEU A 6 -5.32 -14.31 -1.51
CA LEU A 6 -4.14 -13.56 -1.95
C LEU A 6 -4.36 -12.90 -3.31
N TYR A 7 -3.89 -11.68 -3.44
CA TYR A 7 -3.92 -10.98 -4.73
C TYR A 7 -3.14 -11.75 -5.80
N SER A 8 -2.03 -12.38 -5.44
CA SER A 8 -1.25 -13.20 -6.38
C SER A 8 -2.08 -14.34 -6.98
N ALA A 9 -2.95 -14.95 -6.18
CA ALA A 9 -3.83 -16.02 -6.66
C ALA A 9 -4.91 -15.51 -7.60
N LYS A 10 -5.42 -14.29 -7.35
CA LYS A 10 -6.47 -13.68 -8.18
C LYS A 10 -5.95 -13.12 -9.49
N THR A 11 -4.72 -12.63 -9.51
CA THR A 11 -4.18 -11.85 -10.64
C THR A 11 -3.17 -12.63 -11.46
N SER A 12 -2.65 -13.73 -10.93
CA SER A 12 -1.51 -14.46 -11.51
C SER A 12 -0.27 -13.57 -11.66
N ARG A 13 -0.14 -12.58 -10.80
CA ARG A 13 0.98 -11.63 -10.75
C ARG A 13 1.65 -11.71 -9.39
N ILE A 14 2.86 -11.14 -9.29
CA ILE A 14 3.49 -10.88 -8.00
C ILE A 14 3.21 -9.45 -7.60
N ALA A 15 3.40 -9.12 -6.33
CA ALA A 15 3.25 -7.74 -5.87
C ALA A 15 4.23 -6.83 -6.60
N ASP A 16 3.87 -5.58 -6.81
CA ASP A 16 4.69 -4.64 -7.56
C ASP A 16 5.84 -4.09 -6.73
N PHE A 17 5.61 -3.81 -5.46
CA PHE A 17 6.65 -3.36 -4.55
C PHE A 17 6.23 -3.62 -3.11
N GLU A 18 7.14 -3.36 -2.19
CA GLU A 18 6.94 -3.58 -0.76
C GLU A 18 7.24 -2.28 -0.02
N ILE A 19 6.50 -2.05 1.06
CA ILE A 19 6.62 -0.86 1.88
C ILE A 19 6.71 -1.20 3.36
N ALA A 20 7.27 -0.27 4.13
CA ALA A 20 7.01 -0.13 5.55
C ALA A 20 6.00 1.00 5.72
N TYR A 21 5.06 0.84 6.64
CA TYR A 21 4.00 1.81 6.87
C TYR A 21 3.85 2.11 8.36
N GLU A 22 3.30 3.29 8.65
CA GLU A 22 2.90 3.69 9.99
C GLU A 22 1.59 4.45 9.89
N PHE A 23 0.53 3.91 10.51
CA PHE A 23 -0.75 4.63 10.58
C PHE A 23 -0.64 5.80 11.56
N ILE A 24 -1.22 6.92 11.15
CA ILE A 24 -1.24 8.16 11.91
C ILE A 24 -2.35 8.08 12.96
N ASP A 25 -2.07 8.54 14.20
CA ASP A 25 -3.06 8.57 15.26
C ASP A 25 -4.25 9.45 14.90
N GLU A 26 -5.41 9.10 15.43
CA GLU A 26 -6.64 9.89 15.30
C GLU A 26 -6.41 11.34 15.74
N GLN A 27 -5.68 11.55 16.84
CA GLN A 27 -5.38 12.88 17.36
C GLN A 27 -4.55 13.72 16.40
N GLU A 28 -3.79 13.09 15.52
CA GLU A 28 -3.00 13.76 14.50
C GLU A 28 -3.71 13.82 13.15
N GLY A 29 -4.99 13.47 13.11
CA GLY A 29 -5.80 13.50 11.91
C GLY A 29 -5.95 12.18 11.18
N GLY A 30 -5.41 11.10 11.71
CA GLY A 30 -5.49 9.77 11.14
C GLY A 30 -6.84 9.08 11.37
N ARG A 31 -6.89 7.80 11.04
CA ARG A 31 -8.10 6.99 11.21
C ARG A 31 -8.39 6.77 12.70
N LYS A 32 -9.68 6.64 13.00
CA LYS A 32 -10.13 6.29 14.35
C LYS A 32 -9.74 4.86 14.74
N THR A 33 -9.79 3.93 13.78
CA THR A 33 -9.48 2.51 14.00
C THR A 33 -8.49 2.02 12.95
N LEU A 34 -7.74 0.96 13.30
CA LEU A 34 -6.87 0.30 12.33
C LEU A 34 -7.73 -0.55 11.39
N PRO A 35 -7.39 -0.58 10.09
CA PRO A 35 -8.18 -1.34 9.13
C PRO A 35 -7.91 -2.85 9.21
N PHE A 36 -8.67 -3.60 8.43
CA PHE A 36 -8.49 -5.03 8.24
C PHE A 36 -7.88 -5.30 6.86
N GLN A 37 -7.37 -6.52 6.66
CA GLN A 37 -6.89 -6.93 5.34
C GLN A 37 -8.00 -6.74 4.30
N GLY A 38 -7.61 -6.31 3.10
CA GLY A 38 -8.56 -5.94 2.06
C GLY A 38 -8.84 -4.44 2.01
N TYR A 39 -8.25 -3.69 2.93
CA TYR A 39 -8.35 -2.24 2.98
C TYR A 39 -7.88 -1.64 1.64
N ARG A 40 -8.70 -0.78 1.07
CA ARG A 40 -8.46 -0.12 -0.21
C ARG A 40 -8.37 1.38 0.03
N CYS A 41 -7.17 1.90 0.03
CA CYS A 41 -6.90 3.32 0.11
C CYS A 41 -6.24 3.77 -1.19
N ASP A 42 -6.11 5.06 -1.35
CA ASP A 42 -5.29 5.61 -2.42
C ASP A 42 -3.86 5.82 -1.93
N PHE A 43 -2.93 5.87 -2.88
CA PHE A 43 -1.53 6.15 -2.63
C PHE A 43 -1.18 7.53 -3.17
N LYS A 44 -0.44 8.30 -2.38
CA LYS A 44 0.04 9.63 -2.76
C LYS A 44 1.55 9.70 -2.57
N TYR A 45 2.27 10.18 -3.58
CA TYR A 45 3.71 10.40 -3.44
C TYR A 45 3.98 11.60 -2.54
N ASP A 46 5.03 11.50 -1.73
CA ASP A 46 5.53 12.60 -0.92
C ASP A 46 6.79 13.17 -1.60
N PHE A 47 6.56 14.02 -2.59
CA PHE A 47 7.65 14.73 -3.26
C PHE A 47 7.87 16.07 -2.57
N SER A 48 9.12 16.47 -2.42
CA SER A 48 9.51 17.67 -1.67
C SER A 48 8.90 18.97 -2.19
N ASN A 49 8.56 19.02 -3.47
CA ASN A 49 7.91 20.18 -4.10
C ASN A 49 6.52 19.81 -4.62
N ASN A 50 5.87 18.87 -3.99
CA ASN A 50 4.63 18.30 -4.46
C ASN A 50 3.46 19.24 -4.17
N HIS A 51 2.95 19.88 -5.21
CA HIS A 51 1.70 20.63 -5.16
C HIS A 51 0.54 19.81 -5.77
N SER A 52 0.85 18.60 -6.20
CA SER A 52 -0.14 17.74 -6.84
C SER A 52 -1.14 17.20 -5.81
N ARG A 53 -2.40 17.11 -6.23
CA ARG A 53 -3.44 16.41 -5.49
C ARG A 53 -3.63 15.00 -6.04
N ASP A 54 -2.73 14.54 -6.89
CA ASP A 54 -2.87 13.26 -7.55
C ASP A 54 -2.74 12.12 -6.55
N VAL A 55 -3.69 11.23 -6.62
CA VAL A 55 -3.71 9.98 -5.87
C VAL A 55 -3.88 8.84 -6.85
N TYR A 56 -3.42 7.66 -6.46
CA TYR A 56 -3.36 6.52 -7.36
C TYR A 56 -3.94 5.30 -6.67
N MET A 57 -4.61 4.45 -7.46
CA MET A 57 -5.12 3.18 -6.97
C MET A 57 -3.97 2.18 -6.90
N ILE A 58 -3.34 2.14 -5.74
CA ILE A 58 -2.33 1.14 -5.40
C ILE A 58 -2.73 0.60 -4.03
N TRP A 59 -3.07 -0.69 -3.98
CA TRP A 59 -3.67 -1.26 -2.79
C TRP A 59 -2.67 -2.08 -1.99
N PRO A 60 -2.70 -1.96 -0.65
CA PRO A 60 -1.84 -2.76 0.21
C PRO A 60 -2.40 -4.15 0.45
N GLU A 61 -1.50 -5.10 0.61
CA GLU A 61 -1.78 -6.42 1.16
C GLU A 61 -0.82 -6.60 2.32
N PHE A 62 -1.35 -6.57 3.54
CA PHE A 62 -0.56 -6.44 4.75
C PHE A 62 0.07 -7.77 5.16
N TYR A 63 1.28 -7.69 5.71
CA TYR A 63 1.93 -8.82 6.37
C TYR A 63 1.55 -8.85 7.86
N SER A 64 1.50 -10.06 8.42
CA SER A 64 1.46 -10.23 9.87
C SER A 64 2.88 -10.12 10.43
N LYS A 65 2.99 -10.12 11.77
CA LYS A 65 4.29 -9.95 12.43
C LYS A 65 5.29 -11.06 12.12
N ASP A 66 4.80 -12.24 11.75
CA ASP A 66 5.66 -13.37 11.39
C ASP A 66 6.21 -13.29 9.96
N GLY A 67 5.87 -12.25 9.22
CA GLY A 67 6.34 -12.03 7.85
C GLY A 67 5.51 -12.68 6.77
N SER A 68 4.47 -13.43 7.11
CA SER A 68 3.52 -13.97 6.14
C SER A 68 2.39 -12.97 5.88
N ILE A 69 1.67 -13.15 4.77
CA ILE A 69 0.48 -12.33 4.50
C ILE A 69 -0.55 -12.57 5.59
N LEU A 70 -1.14 -11.50 6.12
CA LEU A 70 -2.21 -11.57 7.09
C LEU A 70 -3.46 -12.14 6.42
N THR A 71 -3.88 -13.33 6.83
CA THR A 71 -5.03 -14.01 6.22
C THR A 71 -6.29 -13.99 7.08
N ASP A 72 -6.17 -13.70 8.37
CA ASP A 72 -7.32 -13.65 9.28
C ASP A 72 -8.09 -12.34 9.07
N LEU A 73 -9.30 -12.44 8.53
CA LEU A 73 -10.15 -11.28 8.24
C LEU A 73 -10.75 -10.63 9.48
N ASN A 74 -10.61 -11.25 10.65
CA ASN A 74 -11.14 -10.73 11.91
C ASN A 74 -10.10 -10.01 12.75
N VAL A 75 -8.85 -9.99 12.29
CA VAL A 75 -7.74 -9.33 13.01
C VAL A 75 -7.38 -8.06 12.25
N SER A 76 -7.32 -6.95 12.97
CA SER A 76 -6.88 -5.69 12.35
C SER A 76 -5.40 -5.74 12.02
N VAL A 77 -4.98 -4.92 11.07
CA VAL A 77 -3.56 -4.73 10.77
C VAL A 77 -2.88 -4.03 11.93
N ASP A 78 -1.56 -4.17 12.02
CA ASP A 78 -0.79 -3.46 13.04
C ASP A 78 -0.72 -1.97 12.71
N ARG A 79 -0.45 -1.15 13.74
CA ARG A 79 -0.26 0.29 13.55
C ARG A 79 0.93 0.57 12.63
N GLU A 80 1.99 -0.17 12.77
CA GLU A 80 3.16 -0.09 11.90
C GLU A 80 3.59 -1.51 11.51
N GLY A 81 4.09 -1.64 10.30
CA GLY A 81 4.48 -2.93 9.77
C GLY A 81 4.88 -2.83 8.30
N ARG A 82 4.71 -3.93 7.59
CA ARG A 82 5.04 -4.02 6.17
C ARG A 82 3.85 -4.51 5.37
N ALA A 83 3.84 -4.13 4.10
CA ALA A 83 2.81 -4.56 3.16
C ALA A 83 3.39 -4.71 1.77
N SER A 84 2.80 -5.62 1.00
CA SER A 84 2.98 -5.68 -0.45
C SER A 84 2.03 -4.68 -1.10
N MET A 85 2.47 -4.05 -2.19
CA MET A 85 1.67 -3.06 -2.88
C MET A 85 1.35 -3.52 -4.30
N TRP A 86 0.11 -3.28 -4.70
CA TRP A 86 -0.46 -3.77 -5.95
C TRP A 86 -1.01 -2.61 -6.75
N ILE A 87 -0.42 -2.32 -7.91
CA ILE A 87 -0.91 -1.30 -8.84
C ILE A 87 -2.19 -1.84 -9.47
N VAL A 88 -3.28 -1.10 -9.34
CA VAL A 88 -4.60 -1.46 -9.88
C VAL A 88 -4.79 -0.90 -11.27
N ASP A 89 -4.47 0.38 -11.47
CA ASP A 89 -4.61 1.05 -12.77
C ASP A 89 -3.33 0.82 -13.60
N GLN A 90 -3.39 -0.13 -14.50
CA GLN A 90 -2.24 -0.50 -15.32
C GLN A 90 -1.85 0.61 -16.32
N ALA A 91 -2.78 1.52 -16.65
CA ALA A 91 -2.46 2.67 -17.49
C ALA A 91 -1.42 3.60 -16.83
N MET A 92 -1.33 3.57 -15.51
CA MET A 92 -0.37 4.39 -14.75
C MET A 92 0.94 3.67 -14.45
N ARG A 93 1.12 2.44 -14.91
CA ARG A 93 2.31 1.64 -14.57
C ARG A 93 3.61 2.32 -14.98
N VAL A 94 3.66 2.88 -16.18
CA VAL A 94 4.87 3.54 -16.67
C VAL A 94 5.23 4.74 -15.80
N TYR A 95 4.21 5.52 -15.37
CA TYR A 95 4.43 6.61 -14.42
C TYR A 95 5.08 6.10 -13.14
N HIS A 96 4.55 5.01 -12.58
CA HIS A 96 5.07 4.44 -11.34
C HIS A 96 6.47 3.84 -11.53
N GLN A 97 6.75 3.24 -12.69
CA GLN A 97 8.09 2.74 -13.00
C GLN A 97 9.13 3.86 -12.98
N ASN A 98 8.73 5.07 -13.35
CA ASN A 98 9.62 6.22 -13.40
C ASN A 98 9.78 6.91 -12.03
N HIS A 99 8.93 6.62 -11.06
CA HIS A 99 8.90 7.34 -9.79
C HIS A 99 9.16 6.46 -8.57
N LEU A 100 8.85 5.16 -8.63
CA LEU A 100 9.04 4.27 -7.50
C LEU A 100 10.45 3.69 -7.49
N LYS A 101 11.11 3.80 -6.35
CA LYS A 101 12.40 3.17 -6.06
C LYS A 101 12.50 2.95 -4.56
N GLU A 102 13.46 2.18 -4.12
CA GLU A 102 13.72 2.03 -2.70
C GLU A 102 13.97 3.41 -2.08
N GLY A 103 13.33 3.66 -0.94
CA GLY A 103 13.42 4.93 -0.25
C GLY A 103 12.37 5.96 -0.66
N THR A 104 11.60 5.73 -1.73
CA THR A 104 10.50 6.63 -2.10
C THR A 104 9.50 6.71 -0.97
N LYS A 105 9.13 7.93 -0.57
CA LYS A 105 8.15 8.17 0.48
C LYS A 105 6.79 8.48 -0.12
N GLY A 106 5.75 8.11 0.62
CA GLY A 106 4.38 8.38 0.22
C GLY A 106 3.43 8.27 1.39
N PHE A 107 2.14 8.26 1.06
CA PHE A 107 1.07 8.22 2.04
C PHE A 107 -0.04 7.29 1.58
N PHE A 108 -0.72 6.68 2.56
CA PHE A 108 -2.08 6.18 2.33
C PHE A 108 -3.03 7.34 2.58
N VAL A 109 -3.97 7.53 1.68
CA VAL A 109 -4.97 8.60 1.81
C VAL A 109 -6.38 8.07 1.62
N GLU A 110 -7.32 8.65 2.37
CA GLU A 110 -8.75 8.42 2.25
C GLU A 110 -9.39 9.75 1.90
N GLY A 111 -9.77 9.91 0.64
CA GLY A 111 -10.19 11.22 0.14
C GLY A 111 -9.04 12.23 0.29
N SER A 112 -9.26 13.28 1.07
CA SER A 112 -8.21 14.27 1.35
C SER A 112 -7.43 14.01 2.64
N ARG A 113 -7.79 12.96 3.37
CA ARG A 113 -7.19 12.65 4.67
C ARG A 113 -5.97 11.76 4.48
N ILE A 114 -4.82 12.18 4.98
CA ILE A 114 -3.63 11.34 5.07
C ILE A 114 -3.78 10.44 6.31
N VAL A 115 -3.76 9.13 6.11
CA VAL A 115 -4.00 8.16 7.20
C VAL A 115 -2.76 7.38 7.59
N ALA A 116 -1.74 7.31 6.73
CA ALA A 116 -0.50 6.61 7.04
C ALA A 116 0.67 7.20 6.26
N ARG A 117 1.86 7.11 6.85
CA ARG A 117 3.14 7.37 6.18
C ARG A 117 3.69 6.07 5.69
N VAL A 118 4.25 6.06 4.47
CA VAL A 118 4.86 4.87 3.89
C VAL A 118 6.22 5.18 3.29
N ILE A 119 7.07 4.17 3.26
CA ILE A 119 8.35 4.23 2.55
C ILE A 119 8.54 2.92 1.77
N VAL A 120 8.96 3.06 0.53
CA VAL A 120 9.23 1.90 -0.33
C VAL A 120 10.50 1.22 0.15
N THR A 121 10.40 -0.07 0.46
CA THR A 121 11.52 -0.86 0.96
C THR A 121 12.11 -1.79 -0.09
N ARG A 122 11.34 -2.16 -1.11
CA ARG A 122 11.77 -3.12 -2.11
C ARG A 122 10.94 -3.02 -3.38
N ILE A 123 11.59 -3.04 -4.53
CA ILE A 123 10.92 -3.16 -5.83
C ILE A 123 10.84 -4.65 -6.15
N MET A 124 9.68 -5.10 -6.59
CA MET A 124 9.41 -6.51 -6.88
C MET A 124 8.94 -6.68 -8.32
N GLY A 125 7.63 -6.73 -8.55
CA GLY A 125 7.05 -6.97 -9.87
C GLY A 125 6.85 -5.75 -10.74
N LEU A 126 7.23 -4.57 -10.28
CA LEU A 126 6.96 -3.30 -10.96
C LEU A 126 7.39 -3.30 -12.44
N PHE A 127 8.56 -3.88 -12.73
CA PHE A 127 9.12 -3.95 -14.09
C PHE A 127 8.89 -5.31 -14.77
N VAL A 128 8.39 -6.30 -14.03
CA VAL A 128 8.25 -7.69 -14.48
C VAL A 128 6.81 -8.02 -14.84
N ASN A 129 5.85 -7.51 -14.07
CA ASN A 129 4.44 -7.73 -14.34
C ASN A 129 4.05 -7.10 -15.66
N PRO A 130 3.16 -7.74 -16.45
CA PRO A 130 2.72 -7.16 -17.71
C PRO A 130 1.93 -5.88 -17.51
N VAL A 131 2.00 -5.04 -18.50
CA VAL A 131 1.25 -3.78 -18.54
C VAL A 131 -0.20 -4.04 -18.96
#